data_4d0f24a8b8495acc6c282f2ab27e8acc
#
_entry.id   4d0f24a8b8495acc6c282f2ab27e8acc
#
_cell.length_a   1.000
_cell.length_b   1.000
_cell.length_c   1.000
_cell.angle_alpha   90.00
_cell.angle_beta   90.00
_cell.angle_gamma   90.00
#
_symmetry.space_group_name_H-M   'P 1'
#
loop_
_entity.id
_entity.type
_entity.pdbx_description
1 polymer ?
#
loop_
_entity_poly.entity_id
_entity_poly.type
_entity_poly.pdbx_seq_one_letter_code
_entity_poly.pdbx_strand_id
1 'polypeptide(L)'
;MVSAYHANPRTDFHQMVADMANIKRKAAKTIGLGLMYGMGKQKLANSLDLPIDEAEDLIRNFHQNVPFLRGTVDAVMRRIENRASGGAIRTLLGRKCRFPLWEPTEWGVHKALPYEEAAAKYGQRIKRAMTYKGLNRLIQGSAADQTKRALIKLDQAGFTLLLQVHDEIALSVKSIEEAKEAAHIMATAVDLAVPSVVDVETGPSWGEAV
;
A
#
# COMPACT_ATOMS: atom_id res chain seq x y z
N MET A 1 -17.44 -1.91 -1.31
CA MET A 1 -16.38 -0.90 -1.11
C MET A 1 -16.37 0.17 -2.21
N VAL A 2 -16.20 -0.15 -3.50
CA VAL A 2 -16.20 0.85 -4.58
C VAL A 2 -17.44 1.73 -4.54
N SER A 3 -18.64 1.16 -4.45
CA SER A 3 -19.90 1.89 -4.31
C SER A 3 -19.97 2.84 -3.11
N ALA A 4 -19.33 2.50 -1.99
CA ALA A 4 -19.28 3.38 -0.83
C ALA A 4 -18.45 4.64 -1.11
N TYR A 5 -17.31 4.50 -1.80
CA TYR A 5 -16.49 5.64 -2.21
C TYR A 5 -17.14 6.50 -3.28
N HIS A 6 -17.97 5.92 -4.18
CA HIS A 6 -18.76 6.69 -5.12
C HIS A 6 -19.89 7.47 -4.44
N ALA A 7 -20.49 6.90 -3.38
CA ALA A 7 -21.50 7.59 -2.59
C ALA A 7 -20.90 8.69 -1.69
N ASN A 8 -19.75 8.43 -1.10
CA ASN A 8 -18.99 9.39 -0.30
C ASN A 8 -17.49 9.21 -0.52
N PRO A 9 -16.85 10.09 -1.31
CA PRO A 9 -15.41 10.02 -1.58
C PRO A 9 -14.51 10.05 -0.33
N ARG A 10 -15.01 10.59 0.80
CA ARG A 10 -14.31 10.66 2.10
C ARG A 10 -14.64 9.47 3.01
N THR A 11 -15.13 8.36 2.46
CA THR A 11 -15.41 7.14 3.23
C THR A 11 -14.15 6.66 3.97
N ASP A 12 -14.26 6.47 5.30
CA ASP A 12 -13.18 5.93 6.10
C ASP A 12 -13.05 4.41 5.89
N PHE A 13 -12.03 4.01 5.15
CA PHE A 13 -11.71 2.61 4.89
C PHE A 13 -11.56 1.78 6.17
N HIS A 14 -10.86 2.31 7.17
CA HIS A 14 -10.61 1.57 8.41
C HIS A 14 -11.86 1.42 9.25
N GLN A 15 -12.75 2.41 9.25
CA GLN A 15 -14.05 2.28 9.91
C GLN A 15 -14.93 1.26 9.21
N MET A 16 -15.00 1.29 7.88
CA MET A 16 -15.77 0.31 7.10
C MET A 16 -15.28 -1.13 7.34
N VAL A 17 -13.98 -1.33 7.40
CA VAL A 17 -13.39 -2.65 7.73
C VAL A 17 -13.67 -3.03 9.19
N ALA A 18 -13.65 -2.07 10.11
CA ALA A 18 -13.99 -2.29 11.51
C ALA A 18 -15.45 -2.78 11.68
N ASP A 19 -16.37 -2.13 10.98
CA ASP A 19 -17.79 -2.49 10.98
C ASP A 19 -18.02 -3.89 10.40
N MET A 20 -17.34 -4.23 9.27
CA MET A 20 -17.41 -5.57 8.66
C MET A 20 -16.91 -6.67 9.58
N ALA A 21 -15.85 -6.41 10.34
CA ALA A 21 -15.22 -7.39 11.23
C ALA A 21 -15.79 -7.34 12.67
N ASN A 22 -16.66 -6.40 12.95
CA ASN A 22 -17.21 -6.11 14.29
C ASN A 22 -16.09 -5.91 15.34
N ILE A 23 -15.12 -5.06 15.04
CA ILE A 23 -13.97 -4.73 15.90
C ILE A 23 -13.78 -3.21 15.98
N LYS A 24 -12.98 -2.76 16.95
CA LYS A 24 -12.64 -1.33 17.07
C LYS A 24 -11.83 -0.86 15.85
N ARG A 25 -12.08 0.37 15.39
CA ARG A 25 -11.37 1.00 14.26
C ARG A 25 -9.84 0.96 14.39
N LYS A 26 -9.30 1.19 15.62
CA LYS A 26 -7.85 1.10 15.88
C LYS A 26 -7.32 -0.32 15.60
N ALA A 27 -8.05 -1.36 16.03
CA ALA A 27 -7.69 -2.75 15.76
C ALA A 27 -7.78 -3.06 14.26
N ALA A 28 -8.86 -2.66 13.58
CA ALA A 28 -9.01 -2.83 12.13
C ALA A 28 -7.87 -2.17 11.34
N LYS A 29 -7.48 -0.94 11.69
CA LYS A 29 -6.32 -0.24 11.10
C LYS A 29 -5.03 -1.02 11.31
N THR A 30 -4.76 -1.46 12.54
CA THR A 30 -3.53 -2.19 12.90
C THR A 30 -3.46 -3.55 12.19
N ILE A 31 -4.57 -4.31 12.17
CA ILE A 31 -4.65 -5.60 11.49
C ILE A 31 -4.52 -5.43 9.97
N GLY A 32 -5.33 -4.54 9.38
CA GLY A 32 -5.34 -4.33 7.94
C GLY A 32 -3.97 -3.89 7.40
N LEU A 33 -3.34 -2.90 8.03
CA LEU A 33 -1.98 -2.49 7.71
C LEU A 33 -0.98 -3.63 7.99
N GLY A 34 -1.10 -4.28 9.14
CA GLY A 34 -0.24 -5.38 9.54
C GLY A 34 -0.22 -6.51 8.52
N LEU A 35 -1.37 -6.93 8.03
CA LEU A 35 -1.48 -7.97 7.00
C LEU A 35 -0.81 -7.56 5.68
N MET A 36 -0.96 -6.29 5.28
CA MET A 36 -0.27 -5.76 4.10
C MET A 36 1.26 -5.75 4.25
N TYR A 37 1.76 -5.66 5.49
CA TYR A 37 3.20 -5.70 5.81
C TYR A 37 3.70 -7.09 6.23
N GLY A 38 2.85 -8.13 6.16
CA GLY A 38 3.22 -9.49 6.57
C GLY A 38 3.37 -9.66 8.09
N MET A 39 2.58 -8.93 8.87
CA MET A 39 2.57 -9.03 10.34
C MET A 39 2.03 -10.39 10.77
N GLY A 40 2.78 -11.09 11.63
CA GLY A 40 2.33 -12.30 12.30
C GLY A 40 1.63 -12.01 13.64
N LYS A 41 1.01 -13.05 14.23
CA LYS A 41 0.23 -12.97 15.48
C LYS A 41 1.00 -12.37 16.66
N GLN A 42 2.28 -12.72 16.83
CA GLN A 42 3.09 -12.18 17.92
C GLN A 42 3.27 -10.65 17.84
N LYS A 43 3.51 -10.13 16.63
CA LYS A 43 3.66 -8.69 16.44
C LYS A 43 2.33 -7.95 16.62
N LEU A 44 1.22 -8.58 16.25
CA LEU A 44 -0.12 -8.02 16.48
C LEU A 44 -0.43 -7.98 17.99
N ALA A 45 -0.19 -9.08 18.71
CA ALA A 45 -0.37 -9.16 20.16
C ALA A 45 0.37 -8.00 20.86
N ASN A 46 1.64 -7.81 20.54
CA ASN A 46 2.44 -6.72 21.10
C ASN A 46 1.93 -5.32 20.69
N SER A 47 1.39 -5.17 19.46
CA SER A 47 0.90 -3.87 18.96
C SER A 47 -0.43 -3.43 19.58
N LEU A 48 -1.22 -4.38 20.03
CA LEU A 48 -2.55 -4.15 20.63
C LEU A 48 -2.57 -4.39 22.13
N ASP A 49 -1.44 -4.81 22.72
CA ASP A 49 -1.32 -5.19 24.13
C ASP A 49 -2.32 -6.29 24.51
N LEU A 50 -2.34 -7.37 23.70
CA LEU A 50 -3.23 -8.52 23.87
C LEU A 50 -2.43 -9.81 24.07
N PRO A 51 -3.02 -10.82 24.76
CA PRO A 51 -2.55 -12.19 24.74
C PRO A 51 -2.46 -12.71 23.30
N ILE A 52 -1.52 -13.67 23.05
CA ILE A 52 -1.25 -14.16 21.70
C ILE A 52 -2.43 -14.96 21.11
N ASP A 53 -3.18 -15.66 21.95
CA ASP A 53 -4.39 -16.39 21.60
C ASP A 53 -5.52 -15.45 21.19
N GLU A 54 -5.74 -14.37 21.93
CA GLU A 54 -6.70 -13.33 21.55
C GLU A 54 -6.33 -12.64 20.24
N ALA A 55 -5.03 -12.37 20.02
CA ALA A 55 -4.56 -11.80 18.78
C ALA A 55 -4.76 -12.77 17.59
N GLU A 56 -4.61 -14.08 17.80
CA GLU A 56 -4.86 -15.12 16.81
C GLU A 56 -6.36 -15.21 16.46
N ASP A 57 -7.23 -15.17 17.47
CA ASP A 57 -8.68 -15.16 17.27
C ASP A 57 -9.14 -13.89 16.55
N LEU A 58 -8.54 -12.75 16.87
CA LEU A 58 -8.82 -11.48 16.21
C LEU A 58 -8.43 -11.52 14.72
N ILE A 59 -7.27 -12.09 14.38
CA ILE A 59 -6.85 -12.31 12.98
C ILE A 59 -7.82 -13.26 12.27
N ARG A 60 -8.24 -14.33 12.93
CA ARG A 60 -9.16 -15.32 12.36
C ARG A 60 -10.51 -14.68 12.04
N ASN A 61 -11.09 -13.95 13.00
CA ASN A 61 -12.32 -13.19 12.83
C ASN A 61 -12.21 -12.17 11.67
N PHE A 62 -11.10 -11.43 11.65
CA PHE A 62 -10.84 -10.46 10.59
C PHE A 62 -10.81 -11.13 9.20
N HIS A 63 -10.13 -12.26 9.06
CA HIS A 63 -10.07 -12.98 7.78
C HIS A 63 -11.42 -13.55 7.34
N GLN A 64 -12.27 -13.97 8.28
CA GLN A 64 -13.61 -14.47 7.98
C GLN A 64 -14.53 -13.36 7.47
N ASN A 65 -14.46 -12.17 8.07
CA ASN A 65 -15.35 -11.06 7.77
C ASN A 65 -14.81 -10.10 6.70
N VAL A 66 -13.49 -10.13 6.44
CA VAL A 66 -12.80 -9.29 5.44
C VAL A 66 -11.97 -10.15 4.48
N PRO A 67 -12.58 -11.14 3.79
CA PRO A 67 -11.85 -12.15 3.02
C PRO A 67 -11.09 -11.58 1.82
N PHE A 68 -11.52 -10.46 1.27
CA PHE A 68 -10.88 -9.84 0.11
C PHE A 68 -9.44 -9.41 0.39
N LEU A 69 -9.08 -9.00 1.62
CA LEU A 69 -7.71 -8.63 1.96
C LEU A 69 -6.76 -9.82 1.85
N ARG A 70 -7.13 -10.94 2.48
CA ARG A 70 -6.34 -12.18 2.38
C ARG A 70 -6.26 -12.69 0.95
N GLY A 71 -7.39 -12.72 0.24
CA GLY A 71 -7.44 -13.13 -1.16
C GLY A 71 -6.52 -12.30 -2.06
N THR A 72 -6.44 -10.99 -1.80
CA THR A 72 -5.54 -10.09 -2.54
C THR A 72 -4.07 -10.37 -2.23
N VAL A 73 -3.70 -10.55 -0.95
CA VAL A 73 -2.34 -10.94 -0.54
C VAL A 73 -1.92 -12.22 -1.25
N ASP A 74 -2.75 -13.26 -1.16
CA ASP A 74 -2.47 -14.57 -1.75
C ASP A 74 -2.35 -14.49 -3.28
N ALA A 75 -3.19 -13.70 -3.94
CA ALA A 75 -3.13 -13.49 -5.40
C ALA A 75 -1.81 -12.82 -5.82
N VAL A 76 -1.38 -11.80 -5.08
CA VAL A 76 -0.11 -11.11 -5.34
C VAL A 76 1.07 -12.05 -5.10
N MET A 77 1.07 -12.82 -4.01
CA MET A 77 2.13 -13.80 -3.72
C MET A 77 2.23 -14.86 -4.82
N ARG A 78 1.10 -15.48 -5.19
CA ARG A 78 1.06 -16.44 -6.31
C ARG A 78 1.58 -15.83 -7.62
N ARG A 79 1.27 -14.56 -7.88
CA ARG A 79 1.79 -13.86 -9.07
C ARG A 79 3.30 -13.75 -9.04
N ILE A 80 3.90 -13.42 -7.89
CA ILE A 80 5.36 -13.30 -7.73
C ILE A 80 6.03 -14.67 -7.87
N GLU A 81 5.43 -15.72 -7.31
CA GLU A 81 5.97 -17.09 -7.31
C GLU A 81 5.84 -17.77 -8.68
N ASN A 82 4.91 -17.33 -9.50
CA ASN A 82 4.71 -17.89 -10.84
C ASN A 82 5.96 -17.64 -11.71
N ARG A 83 6.50 -18.71 -12.30
CA ARG A 83 7.68 -18.64 -13.17
C ARG A 83 7.51 -17.70 -14.35
N ALA A 84 6.32 -17.68 -14.96
CA ALA A 84 6.02 -16.82 -16.11
C ALA A 84 6.06 -15.32 -15.79
N SER A 85 5.87 -14.92 -14.52
CA SER A 85 5.99 -13.53 -14.07
C SER A 85 7.44 -13.04 -13.98
N GLY A 86 8.42 -13.96 -14.02
CA GLY A 86 9.82 -13.68 -13.77
C GLY A 86 10.09 -13.14 -12.35
N GLY A 87 9.19 -13.44 -11.39
CA GLY A 87 9.29 -12.94 -10.01
C GLY A 87 8.99 -11.45 -9.89
N ALA A 88 8.04 -10.95 -10.64
CA ALA A 88 7.70 -9.53 -10.66
C ALA A 88 6.18 -9.31 -10.60
N ILE A 89 5.81 -8.19 -9.99
CA ILE A 89 4.49 -7.57 -10.08
C ILE A 89 4.61 -6.22 -10.78
N ARG A 90 3.50 -5.68 -11.21
CA ARG A 90 3.45 -4.35 -11.83
C ARG A 90 2.54 -3.43 -11.03
N THR A 91 2.98 -2.21 -10.83
CA THR A 91 2.17 -1.13 -10.26
C THR A 91 1.04 -0.72 -11.21
N LEU A 92 0.19 0.17 -10.78
CA LEU A 92 -0.95 0.70 -11.53
C LEU A 92 -0.53 1.24 -12.92
N LEU A 93 0.59 1.95 -13.01
CA LEU A 93 1.12 2.47 -14.28
C LEU A 93 2.14 1.54 -14.95
N GLY A 94 2.18 0.26 -14.56
CA GLY A 94 2.95 -0.78 -15.24
C GLY A 94 4.42 -0.89 -14.83
N ARG A 95 4.89 -0.09 -13.86
CA ARG A 95 6.26 -0.16 -13.36
C ARG A 95 6.51 -1.50 -12.66
N LYS A 96 7.61 -2.18 -13.03
CA LYS A 96 7.97 -3.49 -12.48
C LYS A 96 8.57 -3.36 -11.09
N CYS A 97 8.03 -4.13 -10.13
CA CYS A 97 8.63 -4.42 -8.85
C CYS A 97 9.11 -5.89 -8.84
N ARG A 98 10.40 -6.11 -8.67
CA ARG A 98 11.05 -7.43 -8.77
C ARG A 98 11.35 -8.01 -7.41
N PHE A 99 11.32 -9.35 -7.32
CA PHE A 99 11.72 -10.15 -6.18
C PHE A 99 12.82 -11.11 -6.64
N PRO A 100 14.07 -10.64 -6.78
CA PRO A 100 15.14 -11.43 -7.39
C PRO A 100 15.79 -12.44 -6.45
N LEU A 101 15.58 -12.29 -5.12
CA LEU A 101 16.24 -13.10 -4.12
C LEU A 101 15.45 -14.38 -3.80
N TRP A 102 16.16 -15.40 -3.31
CA TRP A 102 15.65 -16.72 -2.98
C TRP A 102 16.06 -17.14 -1.58
N GLU A 103 15.24 -17.96 -0.94
CA GLU A 103 15.42 -18.52 0.40
C GLU A 103 14.96 -19.98 0.43
N PRO A 104 15.42 -20.83 1.38
CA PRO A 104 14.91 -22.18 1.49
C PRO A 104 13.43 -22.20 1.86
N THR A 105 12.74 -23.29 1.48
CA THR A 105 11.32 -23.50 1.83
C THR A 105 11.14 -23.81 3.31
N GLU A 106 12.18 -24.30 3.97
CA GLU A 106 12.17 -24.59 5.40
C GLU A 106 12.08 -23.31 6.23
N TRP A 107 11.36 -23.40 7.35
CA TRP A 107 11.23 -22.27 8.26
C TRP A 107 12.52 -22.09 9.07
N GLY A 108 12.96 -20.83 9.25
CA GLY A 108 14.16 -20.51 10.03
C GLY A 108 14.72 -19.12 9.67
N VAL A 109 15.86 -18.79 10.26
CA VAL A 109 16.59 -17.54 9.97
C VAL A 109 17.54 -17.79 8.80
N HIS A 110 17.14 -17.38 7.61
CA HIS A 110 17.93 -17.56 6.40
C HIS A 110 18.25 -16.21 5.74
N LYS A 111 19.45 -16.09 5.19
CA LYS A 111 19.81 -14.97 4.35
C LYS A 111 19.26 -15.20 2.95
N ALA A 112 18.45 -14.26 2.45
CA ALA A 112 18.01 -14.28 1.07
C ALA A 112 19.19 -14.00 0.13
N LEU A 113 19.34 -14.84 -0.91
CA LEU A 113 20.49 -14.84 -1.82
C LEU A 113 20.02 -14.78 -3.29
N PRO A 114 20.87 -14.38 -4.23
CA PRO A 114 20.64 -14.63 -5.67
C PRO A 114 20.39 -16.11 -5.95
N TYR A 115 19.71 -16.42 -7.05
CA TYR A 115 19.26 -17.78 -7.36
C TYR A 115 20.38 -18.83 -7.29
N GLU A 116 21.50 -18.56 -7.98
CA GLU A 116 22.63 -19.50 -8.09
C GLU A 116 23.28 -19.78 -6.73
N GLU A 117 23.47 -18.73 -5.93
CA GLU A 117 24.02 -18.85 -4.58
C GLU A 117 23.04 -19.58 -3.65
N ALA A 118 21.74 -19.28 -3.74
CA ALA A 118 20.71 -19.95 -2.94
C ALA A 118 20.63 -21.44 -3.29
N ALA A 119 20.65 -21.78 -4.58
CA ALA A 119 20.63 -23.15 -5.06
C ALA A 119 21.87 -23.93 -4.64
N ALA A 120 23.05 -23.33 -4.70
CA ALA A 120 24.30 -23.93 -4.23
C ALA A 120 24.30 -24.16 -2.72
N LYS A 121 23.79 -23.21 -1.95
CA LYS A 121 23.80 -23.24 -0.48
C LYS A 121 22.68 -24.08 0.13
N TYR A 122 21.47 -24.01 -0.42
CA TYR A 122 20.25 -24.57 0.16
C TYR A 122 19.63 -25.69 -0.69
N GLY A 123 20.22 -26.04 -1.85
CA GLY A 123 19.73 -27.06 -2.78
C GLY A 123 18.50 -26.57 -3.57
N GLN A 124 17.73 -27.54 -4.09
CA GLN A 124 16.59 -27.26 -4.99
C GLN A 124 15.30 -26.84 -4.26
N ARG A 125 15.23 -27.00 -2.94
CA ARG A 125 14.03 -26.65 -2.15
C ARG A 125 14.08 -25.17 -1.75
N ILE A 126 14.10 -24.30 -2.74
CA ILE A 126 14.12 -22.85 -2.57
C ILE A 126 12.88 -22.20 -3.17
N LYS A 127 12.47 -21.08 -2.59
CA LYS A 127 11.37 -20.21 -3.01
C LYS A 127 11.84 -18.76 -3.12
N ARG A 128 11.05 -17.92 -3.78
CA ARG A 128 11.37 -16.48 -3.79
C ARG A 128 11.22 -15.89 -2.39
N ALA A 129 12.21 -15.10 -2.02
CA ALA A 129 12.26 -14.43 -0.72
C ALA A 129 11.34 -13.22 -0.67
N MET A 130 10.84 -12.92 0.53
CA MET A 130 10.09 -11.71 0.86
C MET A 130 8.79 -11.51 0.06
N THR A 131 8.18 -12.57 -0.49
CA THR A 131 6.94 -12.50 -1.29
C THR A 131 5.78 -11.90 -0.51
N TYR A 132 5.76 -12.05 0.82
CA TYR A 132 4.78 -11.44 1.72
C TYR A 132 4.75 -9.90 1.66
N LYS A 133 5.84 -9.26 1.21
CA LYS A 133 5.90 -7.81 0.99
C LYS A 133 5.24 -7.37 -0.33
N GLY A 134 4.76 -8.33 -1.13
CA GLY A 134 4.27 -8.08 -2.48
C GLY A 134 3.12 -7.08 -2.53
N LEU A 135 2.08 -7.28 -1.70
CA LEU A 135 0.93 -6.38 -1.67
C LEU A 135 1.32 -4.96 -1.24
N ASN A 136 2.14 -4.83 -0.19
CA ASN A 136 2.62 -3.52 0.23
C ASN A 136 3.38 -2.80 -0.90
N ARG A 137 4.32 -3.48 -1.56
CA ARG A 137 5.08 -2.91 -2.68
C ARG A 137 4.18 -2.53 -3.87
N LEU A 138 3.12 -3.30 -4.10
CA LEU A 138 2.14 -3.00 -5.15
C LEU A 138 1.39 -1.71 -4.83
N ILE A 139 0.85 -1.59 -3.61
CA ILE A 139 0.06 -0.42 -3.18
C ILE A 139 0.95 0.82 -3.11
N GLN A 140 2.05 0.77 -2.37
CA GLN A 140 2.96 1.91 -2.19
C GLN A 140 3.59 2.35 -3.53
N GLY A 141 3.93 1.37 -4.37
CA GLY A 141 4.44 1.66 -5.70
C GLY A 141 3.40 2.34 -6.60
N SER A 142 2.13 1.92 -6.51
CA SER A 142 1.04 2.53 -7.29
C SER A 142 0.69 3.94 -6.78
N ALA A 143 0.71 4.15 -5.47
CA ALA A 143 0.54 5.49 -4.89
C ALA A 143 1.66 6.44 -5.34
N ALA A 144 2.92 5.97 -5.30
CA ALA A 144 4.05 6.76 -5.82
C ALA A 144 3.94 7.04 -7.33
N ASP A 145 3.35 6.14 -8.12
CA ASP A 145 3.10 6.38 -9.53
C ASP A 145 2.04 7.49 -9.72
N GLN A 146 1.00 7.51 -8.89
CA GLN A 146 -0.03 8.57 -8.90
C GLN A 146 0.58 9.94 -8.61
N THR A 147 1.36 10.06 -7.53
CA THR A 147 2.03 11.32 -7.17
C THR A 147 2.98 11.79 -8.27
N LYS A 148 3.79 10.89 -8.85
CA LYS A 148 4.68 11.24 -9.97
C LYS A 148 3.92 11.69 -11.22
N ARG A 149 2.78 11.06 -11.49
CA ARG A 149 1.93 11.47 -12.62
C ARG A 149 1.31 12.84 -12.37
N ALA A 150 0.92 13.12 -11.11
CA ALA A 150 0.43 14.43 -10.71
C ALA A 150 1.51 15.51 -10.89
N LEU A 151 2.74 15.28 -10.42
CA LEU A 151 3.87 16.19 -10.63
C LEU A 151 4.08 16.55 -12.10
N ILE A 152 4.08 15.54 -12.99
CA ILE A 152 4.23 15.78 -14.43
C ILE A 152 3.10 16.63 -14.99
N LYS A 153 1.85 16.37 -14.59
CA LYS A 153 0.69 17.13 -15.07
C LYS A 153 0.67 18.56 -14.55
N LEU A 154 1.07 18.77 -13.30
CA LEU A 154 1.20 20.11 -12.70
C LEU A 154 2.28 20.93 -13.39
N ASP A 155 3.46 20.35 -13.65
CA ASP A 155 4.54 20.97 -14.40
C ASP A 155 4.08 21.35 -15.82
N GLN A 156 3.42 20.44 -16.54
CA GLN A 156 2.85 20.68 -17.86
C GLN A 156 1.76 21.76 -17.89
N ALA A 157 1.05 21.94 -16.77
CA ALA A 157 0.07 23.02 -16.59
C ALA A 157 0.69 24.34 -16.17
N GLY A 158 2.01 24.40 -15.97
CA GLY A 158 2.76 25.61 -15.65
C GLY A 158 2.81 25.99 -14.17
N PHE A 159 2.46 25.07 -13.28
CA PHE A 159 2.58 25.30 -11.84
C PHE A 159 4.05 25.31 -11.38
N THR A 160 4.38 26.21 -10.46
CA THR A 160 5.69 26.26 -9.83
C THR A 160 5.77 25.24 -8.71
N LEU A 161 6.42 24.10 -8.97
CA LEU A 161 6.66 23.03 -8.01
C LEU A 161 7.78 23.42 -7.05
N LEU A 162 7.55 23.33 -5.74
CA LEU A 162 8.55 23.66 -4.72
C LEU A 162 9.13 22.43 -4.05
N LEU A 163 8.26 21.51 -3.58
CA LEU A 163 8.66 20.36 -2.81
C LEU A 163 7.64 19.22 -2.98
N GLN A 164 8.11 17.97 -2.90
CA GLN A 164 7.26 16.78 -2.81
C GLN A 164 7.70 15.95 -1.61
N VAL A 165 6.75 15.66 -0.70
CA VAL A 165 6.95 14.82 0.46
C VAL A 165 5.86 13.75 0.48
N HIS A 166 6.22 12.49 0.25
CA HIS A 166 5.28 11.36 0.14
C HIS A 166 4.19 11.61 -0.92
N ASP A 167 2.95 11.85 -0.50
CA ASP A 167 1.75 12.12 -1.30
C ASP A 167 1.37 13.62 -1.34
N GLU A 168 2.14 14.45 -0.66
CA GLU A 168 1.98 15.90 -0.59
C GLU A 168 2.86 16.59 -1.62
N ILE A 169 2.32 17.64 -2.26
CA ILE A 169 3.03 18.50 -3.22
C ILE A 169 2.86 19.96 -2.79
N ALA A 170 3.95 20.61 -2.44
CA ALA A 170 3.98 22.04 -2.17
C ALA A 170 4.20 22.81 -3.47
N LEU A 171 3.38 23.82 -3.70
CA LEU A 171 3.36 24.66 -4.89
C LEU A 171 3.43 26.15 -4.48
N SER A 172 3.93 26.99 -5.38
CA SER A 172 3.68 28.42 -5.30
C SER A 172 2.49 28.77 -6.18
N VAL A 173 1.45 29.34 -5.58
CA VAL A 173 0.20 29.74 -6.27
C VAL A 173 -0.13 31.20 -5.93
N LYS A 174 -0.89 31.85 -6.80
CA LYS A 174 -1.27 33.27 -6.64
C LYS A 174 -2.66 33.45 -6.03
N SER A 175 -3.49 32.40 -6.07
CA SER A 175 -4.85 32.45 -5.56
C SER A 175 -5.32 31.07 -5.09
N ILE A 176 -6.42 31.06 -4.35
CA ILE A 176 -7.10 29.83 -3.93
C ILE A 176 -7.69 29.07 -5.12
N GLU A 177 -8.05 29.77 -6.19
CA GLU A 177 -8.56 29.17 -7.42
C GLU A 177 -7.46 28.35 -8.11
N GLU A 178 -6.23 28.89 -8.21
CA GLU A 178 -5.08 28.13 -8.71
C GLU A 178 -4.78 26.91 -7.82
N ALA A 179 -4.89 27.02 -6.49
CA ALA A 179 -4.72 25.91 -5.59
C ALA A 179 -5.77 24.80 -5.82
N LYS A 180 -7.02 25.18 -6.03
CA LYS A 180 -8.12 24.23 -6.37
C LYS A 180 -7.92 23.58 -7.74
N GLU A 181 -7.41 24.31 -8.71
CA GLU A 181 -7.07 23.77 -10.03
C GLU A 181 -5.96 22.73 -9.91
N ALA A 182 -4.89 23.04 -9.14
CA ALA A 182 -3.83 22.09 -8.86
C ALA A 182 -4.37 20.81 -8.18
N ALA A 183 -5.23 20.95 -7.18
CA ALA A 183 -5.88 19.82 -6.52
C ALA A 183 -6.72 18.97 -7.50
N HIS A 184 -7.43 19.59 -8.43
CA HIS A 184 -8.19 18.88 -9.47
C HIS A 184 -7.23 18.09 -10.40
N ILE A 185 -6.12 18.69 -10.83
CA ILE A 185 -5.10 18.01 -11.64
C ILE A 185 -4.53 16.81 -10.88
N MET A 186 -4.24 16.94 -9.60
CA MET A 186 -3.76 15.85 -8.75
C MET A 186 -4.80 14.73 -8.63
N ALA A 187 -6.05 15.08 -8.32
CA ALA A 187 -7.14 14.11 -8.15
C ALA A 187 -7.43 13.30 -9.43
N THR A 188 -7.25 13.94 -10.61
CA THR A 188 -7.49 13.35 -11.93
C THR A 188 -6.21 12.89 -12.64
N ALA A 189 -5.08 12.88 -11.93
CA ALA A 189 -3.79 12.52 -12.53
C ALA A 189 -3.77 11.09 -13.08
N VAL A 190 -4.46 10.17 -12.42
CA VAL A 190 -4.61 8.77 -12.80
C VAL A 190 -6.09 8.40 -12.73
N ASP A 191 -6.57 7.67 -13.72
CA ASP A 191 -7.92 7.11 -13.71
C ASP A 191 -7.99 5.94 -12.71
N LEU A 192 -8.77 6.12 -11.65
CA LEU A 192 -8.98 5.16 -10.59
C LEU A 192 -10.43 4.70 -10.55
N ALA A 193 -10.67 3.46 -10.13
CA ALA A 193 -12.02 2.93 -9.94
C ALA A 193 -12.82 3.62 -8.81
N VAL A 194 -12.16 4.46 -8.02
CA VAL A 194 -12.76 5.26 -6.94
C VAL A 194 -12.28 6.71 -7.04
N PRO A 195 -13.08 7.70 -6.61
CA PRO A 195 -12.65 9.09 -6.60
C PRO A 195 -11.39 9.28 -5.74
N SER A 196 -10.45 10.07 -6.24
CA SER A 196 -9.31 10.55 -5.46
C SER A 196 -9.65 11.93 -4.89
N VAL A 197 -9.44 12.12 -3.60
CA VAL A 197 -9.68 13.38 -2.90
C VAL A 197 -8.34 14.00 -2.56
N VAL A 198 -8.20 15.31 -2.81
CA VAL A 198 -7.02 16.09 -2.46
C VAL A 198 -7.47 17.17 -1.48
N ASP A 199 -6.84 17.22 -0.33
CA ASP A 199 -6.98 18.30 0.63
C ASP A 199 -6.06 19.45 0.24
N VAL A 200 -6.51 20.69 0.42
CA VAL A 200 -5.78 21.90 0.06
C VAL A 200 -5.60 22.73 1.31
N GLU A 201 -4.36 22.99 1.64
CA GLU A 201 -3.94 23.91 2.69
C GLU A 201 -3.17 25.05 2.04
N THR A 202 -3.41 26.29 2.46
CA THR A 202 -2.77 27.48 1.88
C THR A 202 -2.26 28.39 2.98
N GLY A 203 -1.14 29.10 2.71
CA GLY A 203 -0.54 30.04 3.63
C GLY A 203 0.62 30.79 3.00
N PRO A 204 1.19 31.79 3.67
CA PRO A 204 2.34 32.54 3.18
C PRO A 204 3.63 31.69 3.13
N SER A 205 3.66 30.62 3.88
CA SER A 205 4.75 29.61 3.87
C SER A 205 4.19 28.22 4.16
N TRP A 206 4.98 27.17 3.89
CA TRP A 206 4.58 25.78 4.16
C TRP A 206 4.27 25.53 5.65
N GLY A 207 5.00 26.17 6.57
CA GLY A 207 4.76 26.01 8.01
C GLY A 207 3.53 26.78 8.54
N GLU A 208 2.91 27.61 7.71
CA GLU A 208 1.73 28.43 8.04
C GLU A 208 0.51 28.05 7.18
N ALA A 209 0.64 27.02 6.35
CA ALA A 209 -0.48 26.47 5.58
C ALA A 209 -1.47 25.76 6.51
N VAL A 210 -2.79 26.08 6.37
CA VAL A 210 -3.91 25.55 7.13
C VAL A 210 -5.10 25.29 6.23
#